data_9f4036237afe5870d4bfb9ebbca2dfc0
#
_entry.id   9f4036237afe5870d4bfb9ebbca2dfc0
#
_cell.length_a   1.000
_cell.length_b   1.000
_cell.length_c   1.000
_cell.angle_alpha   90.00
_cell.angle_beta   90.00
_cell.angle_gamma   90.00
#
_symmetry.space_group_name_H-M   'P 1'
#
loop_
_entity.id
_entity.type
_entity.pdbx_description
1 polymer ?
#
loop_
_entity_poly.entity_id
_entity_poly.type
_entity_poly.pdbx_seq_one_letter_code
_entity_poly.pdbx_strand_id
1 'polypeptide(L)'
;EAQKDTTMWVISADTYQRIMKESAVVANFTNEIMATRFSEVMWLMEQIMWKSFDKRLAEFLLEECSLEETNILKITHETIAGHMGTAREVVTRMLRYFQNEGMVKLTRGTVEITDKIRLEQLQND
;
A
#
# COMPACT_ATOMS: atom_id res chain seq x y z
N GLU A 1 -9.08 -14.42 21.75
CA GLU A 1 -8.89 -15.53 22.71
C GLU A 1 -8.41 -14.96 24.04
N ALA A 2 -9.09 -15.31 25.15
CA ALA A 2 -8.66 -14.89 26.48
C ALA A 2 -7.46 -15.75 26.93
N GLN A 3 -6.36 -15.10 27.32
CA GLN A 3 -5.13 -15.77 27.74
C GLN A 3 -5.11 -16.12 29.24
N LYS A 4 -6.06 -15.60 30.00
CA LYS A 4 -6.25 -15.82 31.43
C LYS A 4 -7.75 -15.84 31.76
N ASP A 5 -8.12 -16.34 32.94
CA ASP A 5 -9.49 -16.26 33.42
C ASP A 5 -9.95 -14.79 33.42
N THR A 6 -10.98 -14.52 32.65
CA THR A 6 -11.45 -13.15 32.36
C THR A 6 -12.95 -13.09 32.56
N THR A 7 -13.40 -12.13 33.35
CA THR A 7 -14.83 -11.79 33.50
C THR A 7 -15.16 -10.61 32.59
N MET A 8 -16.23 -10.72 31.79
CA MET A 8 -16.65 -9.67 30.88
C MET A 8 -18.17 -9.45 30.94
N TRP A 9 -18.58 -8.24 30.60
CA TRP A 9 -19.99 -7.89 30.39
C TRP A 9 -20.34 -8.06 28.92
N VAL A 10 -21.47 -8.71 28.66
CA VAL A 10 -22.00 -8.84 27.30
C VAL A 10 -23.24 -7.96 27.18
N ILE A 11 -23.23 -7.06 26.22
CA ILE A 11 -24.34 -6.14 25.92
C ILE A 11 -24.88 -6.52 24.54
N SER A 12 -26.21 -6.65 24.40
CA SER A 12 -26.82 -6.92 23.10
C SER A 12 -26.67 -5.73 22.15
N ALA A 13 -26.63 -5.99 20.85
CA ALA A 13 -26.48 -4.96 19.81
C ALA A 13 -27.61 -3.91 19.89
N ASP A 14 -28.84 -4.34 20.12
CA ASP A 14 -30.01 -3.45 20.23
C ASP A 14 -29.89 -2.51 21.43
N THR A 15 -29.45 -3.04 22.58
CA THR A 15 -29.21 -2.24 23.79
C THR A 15 -28.10 -1.23 23.56
N TYR A 16 -27.01 -1.64 22.91
CA TYR A 16 -25.88 -0.76 22.62
C TYR A 16 -26.29 0.36 21.64
N GLN A 17 -27.02 0.05 20.56
CA GLN A 17 -27.55 1.05 19.64
C GLN A 17 -28.45 2.09 20.32
N ARG A 18 -29.30 1.65 21.25
CA ARG A 18 -30.14 2.58 22.02
C ARG A 18 -29.28 3.52 22.87
N ILE A 19 -28.32 2.98 23.59
CA ILE A 19 -27.41 3.79 24.42
C ILE A 19 -26.62 4.79 23.56
N MET A 20 -26.15 4.40 22.39
CA MET A 20 -25.46 5.32 21.47
C MET A 20 -26.36 6.49 21.02
N LYS A 21 -27.66 6.25 20.82
CA LYS A 21 -28.62 7.30 20.45
C LYS A 21 -28.93 8.27 21.59
N GLU A 22 -28.88 7.77 22.83
CA GLU A 22 -29.22 8.54 24.04
C GLU A 22 -28.00 9.23 24.68
N SER A 23 -26.77 8.75 24.38
CA SER A 23 -25.53 9.24 25.00
C SER A 23 -24.49 9.62 23.97
N ALA A 24 -24.24 10.92 23.82
CA ALA A 24 -23.15 11.43 22.97
C ALA A 24 -21.77 10.94 23.41
N VAL A 25 -21.57 10.70 24.71
CA VAL A 25 -20.29 10.16 25.23
C VAL A 25 -20.04 8.76 24.71
N VAL A 26 -21.05 7.89 24.74
CA VAL A 26 -20.93 6.51 24.23
C VAL A 26 -20.78 6.52 22.70
N ALA A 27 -21.51 7.38 22.01
CA ALA A 27 -21.39 7.52 20.55
C ALA A 27 -19.98 7.98 20.16
N ASN A 28 -19.41 8.99 20.82
CA ASN A 28 -18.06 9.48 20.56
C ASN A 28 -16.99 8.42 20.85
N PHE A 29 -17.11 7.73 21.98
CA PHE A 29 -16.20 6.63 22.33
C PHE A 29 -16.24 5.51 21.27
N THR A 30 -17.42 5.15 20.80
CA THR A 30 -17.59 4.16 19.73
C THR A 30 -16.94 4.63 18.41
N ASN A 31 -17.14 5.89 18.05
CA ASN A 31 -16.54 6.47 16.86
C ASN A 31 -15.00 6.49 16.94
N GLU A 32 -14.42 6.80 18.08
CA GLU A 32 -12.96 6.74 18.29
C GLU A 32 -12.41 5.32 18.12
N ILE A 33 -13.08 4.31 18.70
CA ILE A 33 -12.70 2.91 18.50
C ILE A 33 -12.79 2.54 17.03
N MET A 34 -13.87 2.88 16.36
CA MET A 34 -14.08 2.58 14.93
C MET A 34 -13.04 3.27 14.07
N ALA A 35 -12.71 4.53 14.33
CA ALA A 35 -11.67 5.27 13.61
C ALA A 35 -10.29 4.62 13.77
N THR A 36 -9.95 4.19 14.99
CA THR A 36 -8.68 3.49 15.26
C THR A 36 -8.63 2.15 14.51
N ARG A 37 -9.68 1.34 14.59
CA ARG A 37 -9.77 0.07 13.88
C ARG A 37 -9.73 0.22 12.36
N PHE A 38 -10.42 1.24 11.84
CA PHE A 38 -10.37 1.56 10.42
C PHE A 38 -8.94 1.90 9.96
N SER A 39 -8.25 2.73 10.73
CA SER A 39 -6.85 3.10 10.44
C SER A 39 -5.92 1.89 10.47
N GLU A 40 -6.07 0.97 11.43
CA GLU A 40 -5.30 -0.27 11.52
C GLU A 40 -5.52 -1.17 10.29
N VAL A 41 -6.79 -1.32 9.87
CA VAL A 41 -7.14 -2.13 8.69
C VAL A 41 -6.61 -1.48 7.41
N MET A 42 -6.74 -0.17 7.26
CA MET A 42 -6.21 0.56 6.11
C MET A 42 -4.70 0.44 6.02
N TRP A 43 -3.99 0.56 7.15
CA TRP A 43 -2.54 0.35 7.21
C TRP A 43 -2.16 -1.07 6.77
N LEU A 44 -2.88 -2.09 7.24
CA LEU A 44 -2.64 -3.49 6.85
C LEU A 44 -2.89 -3.71 5.36
N MET A 45 -3.97 -3.15 4.82
CA MET A 45 -4.26 -3.20 3.39
C MET A 45 -3.17 -2.51 2.56
N GLU A 46 -2.69 -1.35 3.00
CA GLU A 46 -1.55 -0.67 2.36
C GLU A 46 -0.31 -1.57 2.34
N GLN A 47 0.01 -2.26 3.44
CA GLN A 47 1.16 -3.18 3.50
C GLN A 47 1.03 -4.35 2.50
N ILE A 48 -0.16 -4.95 2.40
CA ILE A 48 -0.43 -6.05 1.48
C ILE A 48 -0.36 -5.57 0.03
N MET A 49 -0.99 -4.43 -0.28
CA MET A 49 -0.97 -3.86 -1.63
C MET A 49 0.43 -3.41 -2.04
N TRP A 50 1.20 -2.85 -1.11
CA TRP A 50 2.54 -2.35 -1.36
C TRP A 50 3.50 -3.50 -1.72
N LYS A 51 3.47 -4.60 -0.96
CA LYS A 51 4.30 -5.79 -1.23
C LYS A 51 4.00 -6.49 -2.55
N SER A 52 2.78 -6.39 -3.06
CA SER A 52 2.45 -6.96 -4.37
C SER A 52 2.69 -5.99 -5.52
N PHE A 53 2.70 -4.67 -5.24
CA PHE A 53 2.87 -3.64 -6.25
C PHE A 53 4.35 -3.42 -6.59
N ASP A 54 5.25 -3.50 -5.62
CA ASP A 54 6.69 -3.39 -5.84
C ASP A 54 7.20 -4.48 -6.81
N LYS A 55 6.79 -5.73 -6.59
CA LYS A 55 7.11 -6.86 -7.48
C LYS A 55 6.60 -6.63 -8.90
N ARG A 56 5.32 -6.29 -9.03
CA ARG A 56 4.69 -6.05 -10.33
C ARG A 56 5.33 -4.87 -11.07
N LEU A 57 5.69 -3.80 -10.35
CA LEU A 57 6.38 -2.66 -10.94
C LEU A 57 7.81 -3.01 -11.36
N ALA A 58 8.54 -3.78 -10.55
CA ALA A 58 9.87 -4.27 -10.90
C ALA A 58 9.83 -5.14 -12.16
N GLU A 59 8.89 -6.09 -12.22
CA GLU A 59 8.65 -6.95 -13.39
C GLU A 59 8.37 -6.10 -14.64
N PHE A 60 7.41 -5.18 -14.56
CA PHE A 60 7.06 -4.28 -15.66
C PHE A 60 8.28 -3.50 -16.17
N LEU A 61 9.09 -2.91 -15.29
CA LEU A 61 10.27 -2.15 -15.69
C LEU A 61 11.33 -3.03 -16.35
N LEU A 62 11.52 -4.25 -15.87
CA LEU A 62 12.47 -5.21 -16.44
C LEU A 62 12.00 -5.71 -17.82
N GLU A 63 10.71 -5.97 -17.98
CA GLU A 63 10.11 -6.37 -19.27
C GLU A 63 10.26 -5.25 -20.30
N GLU A 64 9.90 -4.01 -19.97
CA GLU A 64 10.03 -2.87 -20.86
C GLU A 64 11.50 -2.63 -21.28
N CYS A 65 12.44 -2.75 -20.35
CA CYS A 65 13.87 -2.66 -20.66
C CYS A 65 14.35 -3.76 -21.60
N SER A 66 13.80 -4.96 -21.45
CA SER A 66 14.12 -6.09 -22.34
C SER A 66 13.55 -5.91 -23.73
N LEU A 67 12.33 -5.36 -23.84
CA LEU A 67 11.66 -5.10 -25.12
C LEU A 67 12.33 -3.96 -25.89
N GLU A 68 12.73 -2.89 -25.21
CA GLU A 68 13.38 -1.74 -25.82
C GLU A 68 14.91 -1.88 -25.95
N GLU A 69 15.48 -2.99 -25.46
CA GLU A 69 16.93 -3.27 -25.42
C GLU A 69 17.75 -2.13 -24.79
N THR A 70 17.17 -1.48 -23.76
CA THR A 70 17.79 -0.34 -23.07
C THR A 70 17.49 -0.34 -21.58
N ASN A 71 18.39 0.21 -20.76
CA ASN A 71 18.15 0.44 -19.33
C ASN A 71 17.50 1.80 -19.05
N ILE A 72 17.22 2.59 -20.09
CA ILE A 72 16.67 3.95 -19.96
C ILE A 72 15.31 3.99 -20.64
N LEU A 73 14.25 3.91 -19.85
CA LEU A 73 12.87 3.94 -20.31
C LEU A 73 12.36 5.39 -20.40
N LYS A 74 11.96 5.82 -21.59
CA LYS A 74 11.27 7.10 -21.80
C LYS A 74 9.78 6.94 -21.53
N ILE A 75 9.40 6.87 -20.28
CA ILE A 75 8.04 6.58 -19.83
C ILE A 75 7.63 7.53 -18.70
N THR A 76 6.38 7.97 -18.71
CA THR A 76 5.84 8.81 -17.63
C THR A 76 5.21 7.96 -16.53
N HIS A 77 5.15 8.50 -15.29
CA HIS A 77 4.46 7.85 -14.19
C HIS A 77 2.96 7.62 -14.48
N GLU A 78 2.35 8.50 -15.27
CA GLU A 78 0.96 8.36 -15.74
C GLU A 78 0.79 7.15 -16.66
N THR A 79 1.73 6.97 -17.60
CA THR A 79 1.71 5.82 -18.51
C THR A 79 1.90 4.51 -17.74
N ILE A 80 2.86 4.47 -16.82
CA ILE A 80 3.07 3.31 -15.93
C ILE A 80 1.80 3.02 -15.14
N ALA A 81 1.17 4.05 -14.56
CA ALA A 81 -0.06 3.90 -13.78
C ALA A 81 -1.21 3.30 -14.61
N GLY A 82 -1.34 3.74 -15.87
CA GLY A 82 -2.30 3.17 -16.82
C GLY A 82 -2.07 1.68 -17.09
N HIS A 83 -0.83 1.27 -17.33
CA HIS A 83 -0.46 -0.14 -17.53
C HIS A 83 -0.66 -0.99 -16.27
N MET A 84 -0.35 -0.43 -15.11
CA MET A 84 -0.46 -1.13 -13.82
C MET A 84 -1.89 -1.14 -13.24
N GLY A 85 -2.84 -0.39 -13.84
CA GLY A 85 -4.20 -0.26 -13.33
C GLY A 85 -4.27 0.40 -11.95
N THR A 86 -3.44 1.42 -11.71
CA THR A 86 -3.31 2.11 -10.42
C THR A 86 -3.28 3.63 -10.58
N ALA A 87 -3.28 4.37 -9.47
CA ALA A 87 -3.13 5.82 -9.49
C ALA A 87 -1.66 6.23 -9.68
N ARG A 88 -1.44 7.35 -10.39
CA ARG A 88 -0.11 7.93 -10.63
C ARG A 88 0.69 8.17 -9.34
N GLU A 89 0.00 8.55 -8.27
CA GLU A 89 0.61 8.81 -6.96
C GLU A 89 1.24 7.56 -6.35
N VAL A 90 0.62 6.39 -6.56
CA VAL A 90 1.14 5.09 -6.11
C VAL A 90 2.43 4.75 -6.86
N VAL A 91 2.43 4.89 -8.18
CA VAL A 91 3.63 4.70 -9.02
C VAL A 91 4.75 5.67 -8.60
N THR A 92 4.42 6.95 -8.43
CA THR A 92 5.40 7.97 -8.03
C THR A 92 6.05 7.64 -6.69
N ARG A 93 5.27 7.17 -5.72
CA ARG A 93 5.76 6.77 -4.39
C ARG A 93 6.68 5.56 -4.47
N MET A 94 6.29 4.55 -5.24
CA MET A 94 7.09 3.33 -5.41
C MET A 94 8.39 3.59 -6.18
N LEU A 95 8.34 4.36 -7.25
CA LEU A 95 9.56 4.73 -8.00
C LEU A 95 10.54 5.56 -7.15
N ARG A 96 10.04 6.44 -6.28
CA ARG A 96 10.89 7.15 -5.30
C ARG A 96 11.52 6.19 -4.29
N TYR A 97 10.78 5.18 -3.83
CA TYR A 97 11.34 4.12 -3.00
C TYR A 97 12.45 3.38 -3.75
N PHE A 98 12.24 2.95 -4.98
CA PHE A 98 13.27 2.30 -5.79
C PHE A 98 14.51 3.20 -6.02
N GLN A 99 14.31 4.51 -6.20
CA GLN A 99 15.40 5.47 -6.30
C GLN A 99 16.20 5.59 -5.00
N ASN A 100 15.52 5.66 -3.86
CA ASN A 100 16.18 5.74 -2.55
C ASN A 100 16.99 4.48 -2.23
N GLU A 101 16.51 3.33 -2.69
CA GLU A 101 17.21 2.04 -2.61
C GLU A 101 18.31 1.87 -3.67
N GLY A 102 18.48 2.85 -4.57
CA GLY A 102 19.50 2.82 -5.61
C GLY A 102 19.22 1.88 -6.78
N MET A 103 17.98 1.39 -6.91
CA MET A 103 17.59 0.46 -7.98
C MET A 103 17.30 1.17 -9.29
N VAL A 104 16.80 2.42 -9.22
CA VAL A 104 16.50 3.24 -10.38
C VAL A 104 16.96 4.68 -10.16
N LYS A 105 17.13 5.43 -11.27
CA LYS A 105 17.33 6.87 -11.28
C LYS A 105 16.19 7.53 -12.05
N LEU A 106 15.55 8.50 -11.43
CA LEU A 106 14.42 9.21 -12.02
C LEU A 106 14.87 10.57 -12.55
N THR A 107 14.52 10.83 -13.81
CA THR A 107 14.61 12.14 -14.42
C THR A 107 13.28 12.50 -15.07
N ARG A 108 13.14 13.71 -15.59
CA ARG A 108 11.86 14.15 -16.17
C ARG A 108 11.45 13.27 -17.35
N GLY A 109 10.39 12.47 -17.15
CA GLY A 109 9.84 11.58 -18.17
C GLY A 109 10.71 10.35 -18.49
N THR A 110 11.65 10.01 -17.60
CA THR A 110 12.59 8.90 -17.82
C THR A 110 12.84 8.15 -16.52
N VAL A 111 12.85 6.83 -16.63
CA VAL A 111 13.26 5.89 -15.57
C VAL A 111 14.48 5.12 -16.08
N GLU A 112 15.61 5.30 -15.42
CA GLU A 112 16.85 4.57 -15.71
C GLU A 112 17.06 3.47 -14.67
N ILE A 113 17.22 2.22 -15.09
CA ILE A 113 17.54 1.10 -14.20
C ILE A 113 19.04 1.13 -13.89
N THR A 114 19.37 1.31 -12.62
CA THR A 114 20.76 1.40 -12.11
C THR A 114 21.23 0.09 -11.50
N ASP A 115 20.32 -0.70 -10.91
CA ASP A 115 20.63 -2.01 -10.33
C ASP A 115 19.57 -3.04 -10.74
N LYS A 116 19.83 -3.70 -11.87
CA LYS A 116 18.94 -4.72 -12.45
C LYS A 116 18.83 -5.94 -11.52
N ILE A 117 19.92 -6.34 -10.89
CA ILE A 117 19.98 -7.54 -10.04
C ILE A 117 19.05 -7.38 -8.83
N ARG A 118 19.05 -6.22 -8.18
CA ARG A 118 18.14 -5.96 -7.04
C ARG A 118 16.68 -5.92 -7.46
N LEU A 119 16.35 -5.40 -8.65
CA LEU A 119 14.98 -5.47 -9.18
C LEU A 119 14.54 -6.91 -9.48
N GLU A 120 15.43 -7.76 -10.04
CA GLU A 120 15.17 -9.18 -10.27
C GLU A 120 14.98 -9.95 -8.96
N GLN A 121 15.76 -9.64 -7.92
CA GLN A 121 15.58 -10.23 -6.59
C GLN A 121 14.24 -9.85 -5.98
N LEU A 122 13.84 -8.59 -6.10
CA LEU A 122 12.56 -8.09 -5.59
C LEU A 122 11.37 -8.80 -6.24
N GLN A 123 11.49 -9.15 -7.52
CA GLN A 123 10.47 -9.93 -8.25
C GLN A 123 10.30 -11.34 -7.68
N ASN A 124 11.38 -11.96 -7.22
CA ASN A 124 11.41 -13.37 -6.79
C ASN A 124 11.14 -13.58 -5.29
N ASP A 125 11.21 -12.55 -4.46
CA ASP A 125 10.92 -12.58 -3.01
C ASP A 125 9.41 -12.59 -2.72
#